data_1680cc3e5470fab855bc468d4adfa787
#
_entry.id   1680cc3e5470fab855bc468d4adfa787
#
_cell.length_a   1.000
_cell.length_b   1.000
_cell.length_c   1.000
_cell.angle_alpha   90.00
_cell.angle_beta   90.00
_cell.angle_gamma   90.00
#
_symmetry.space_group_name_H-M   'P 1'
#
loop_
_entity.id
_entity.type
_entity.pdbx_description
1 polymer ?
#
loop_
_entity_poly.entity_id
_entity_poly.type
_entity_poly.pdbx_seq_one_letter_code
_entity_poly.pdbx_strand_id
1 'polypeptide(L)'
;KVKRLRLTHCRPSELTQLARLANVEELVLEYVSGFSDLSPIAQMPSLRALHLENLRGVEDFGPLSKARQLRHLSIRGTLDWTQPVQDFAFLATLEKLEALRLWQIRCLASSPALIAATRLKKLKHIGIAPNIFQTIDYALMEIAHPDVDGAKQVPVQVSASRYLPLPVDDIRSKLPKDVIKARHPEVVFTYQGRGIMDPEHTYYAFLGKGQRIIPCNYKTAAQRREQHQAHYDDMLQEAR
;
A
#
# COMPACT_ATOMS: atom_id res chain seq x y z
N LYS A 1 10.34 27.31 -17.23
CA LYS A 1 9.02 26.64 -17.17
C LYS A 1 9.11 25.50 -16.19
N VAL A 2 8.24 25.48 -15.15
CA VAL A 2 8.23 24.44 -14.11
C VAL A 2 7.69 23.15 -14.71
N LYS A 3 8.46 22.05 -14.63
CA LYS A 3 8.05 20.72 -15.07
C LYS A 3 7.68 19.82 -13.91
N ARG A 4 8.26 20.04 -12.74
CA ARG A 4 8.02 19.29 -11.52
C ARG A 4 7.53 20.22 -10.44
N LEU A 5 6.43 19.84 -9.78
CA LEU A 5 5.85 20.58 -8.69
C LEU A 5 5.66 19.65 -7.50
N ARG A 6 6.14 20.07 -6.34
CA ARG A 6 5.90 19.40 -5.07
C ARG A 6 5.25 20.36 -4.10
N LEU A 7 4.10 19.97 -3.58
CA LEU A 7 3.41 20.65 -2.49
C LEU A 7 3.44 19.74 -1.27
N THR A 8 3.85 20.29 -0.15
CA THR A 8 3.98 19.53 1.08
C THR A 8 3.56 20.35 2.29
N HIS A 9 2.91 19.70 3.26
CA HIS A 9 2.50 20.31 4.53
C HIS A 9 1.71 21.61 4.38
N CYS A 10 0.81 21.68 3.40
CA CYS A 10 -0.05 22.83 3.16
C CYS A 10 -1.53 22.44 3.16
N ARG A 11 -2.38 23.47 3.28
CA ARG A 11 -3.82 23.26 3.42
C ARG A 11 -4.62 24.20 2.50
N PRO A 12 -4.52 24.03 1.17
CA PRO A 12 -5.36 24.76 0.24
C PRO A 12 -6.81 24.32 0.38
N SER A 13 -7.75 25.25 0.25
CA SER A 13 -9.18 24.92 0.23
C SER A 13 -9.62 24.24 -1.05
N GLU A 14 -8.85 24.42 -2.14
CA GLU A 14 -9.10 23.85 -3.46
C GLU A 14 -7.80 23.73 -4.26
N LEU A 15 -7.85 22.95 -5.35
CA LEU A 15 -6.71 22.71 -6.24
C LEU A 15 -6.89 23.31 -7.66
N THR A 16 -7.90 24.15 -7.87
CA THR A 16 -8.28 24.69 -9.19
C THR A 16 -7.15 25.34 -9.96
N GLN A 17 -6.22 25.99 -9.27
CA GLN A 17 -5.06 26.63 -9.89
C GLN A 17 -4.10 25.62 -10.56
N LEU A 18 -4.09 24.36 -10.10
CA LEU A 18 -3.23 23.31 -10.68
C LEU A 18 -3.60 23.02 -12.14
N ALA A 19 -4.90 23.07 -12.47
CA ALA A 19 -5.38 22.82 -13.85
C ALA A 19 -4.77 23.78 -14.89
N ARG A 20 -4.33 24.97 -14.45
CA ARG A 20 -3.71 25.98 -15.32
C ARG A 20 -2.21 25.73 -15.57
N LEU A 21 -1.59 24.79 -14.88
CA LEU A 21 -0.16 24.52 -14.97
C LEU A 21 0.16 23.63 -16.19
N ALA A 22 0.12 24.21 -17.37
CA ALA A 22 0.22 23.49 -18.65
C ALA A 22 1.56 22.77 -18.88
N ASN A 23 2.64 23.11 -18.17
CA ASN A 23 3.96 22.52 -18.38
C ASN A 23 4.38 21.53 -17.29
N VAL A 24 3.56 21.33 -16.25
CA VAL A 24 3.91 20.43 -15.16
C VAL A 24 3.67 18.97 -15.61
N GLU A 25 4.73 18.20 -15.65
CA GLU A 25 4.76 16.81 -16.03
C GLU A 25 4.74 15.87 -14.84
N GLU A 26 5.23 16.34 -13.69
CA GLU A 26 5.27 15.59 -12.43
C GLU A 26 4.71 16.43 -11.29
N LEU A 27 3.72 15.87 -10.59
CA LEU A 27 3.10 16.46 -9.41
C LEU A 27 3.24 15.54 -8.20
N VAL A 28 3.72 16.10 -7.10
CA VAL A 28 3.83 15.42 -5.82
C VAL A 28 3.03 16.22 -4.79
N LEU A 29 2.07 15.56 -4.16
CA LEU A 29 1.30 16.10 -3.03
C LEU A 29 1.54 15.23 -1.80
N GLU A 30 2.16 15.79 -0.77
CA GLU A 30 2.47 15.08 0.48
C GLU A 30 1.99 15.86 1.68
N TYR A 31 1.20 15.22 2.53
CA TYR A 31 0.60 15.88 3.71
C TYR A 31 -0.17 17.14 3.35
N VAL A 32 -0.88 17.09 2.23
CA VAL A 32 -1.73 18.19 1.76
C VAL A 32 -3.18 17.86 2.08
N SER A 33 -3.89 18.83 2.68
CA SER A 33 -5.27 18.64 3.13
C SER A 33 -6.11 19.90 2.86
N GLY A 34 -7.41 19.83 3.18
CA GLY A 34 -8.31 20.98 3.02
C GLY A 34 -9.16 20.94 1.75
N PHE A 35 -9.00 19.92 0.93
CA PHE A 35 -9.79 19.64 -0.28
C PHE A 35 -10.19 18.17 -0.33
N SER A 36 -11.14 17.85 -1.17
CA SER A 36 -11.58 16.46 -1.45
C SER A 36 -11.62 16.15 -2.95
N ASP A 37 -11.68 17.16 -3.82
CA ASP A 37 -11.80 17.00 -5.27
C ASP A 37 -10.43 16.96 -5.96
N LEU A 38 -10.17 15.88 -6.71
CA LEU A 38 -8.97 15.70 -7.54
C LEU A 38 -9.18 16.08 -9.02
N SER A 39 -10.38 16.58 -9.40
CA SER A 39 -10.68 16.96 -10.79
C SER A 39 -9.68 17.97 -11.37
N PRO A 40 -9.18 18.98 -10.62
CA PRO A 40 -8.19 19.90 -11.16
C PRO A 40 -6.86 19.25 -11.54
N ILE A 41 -6.45 18.19 -10.81
CA ILE A 41 -5.24 17.42 -11.16
C ILE A 41 -5.46 16.65 -12.47
N ALA A 42 -6.64 16.04 -12.62
CA ALA A 42 -6.97 15.29 -13.81
C ALA A 42 -7.05 16.16 -15.09
N GLN A 43 -7.24 17.47 -14.93
CA GLN A 43 -7.28 18.46 -16.03
C GLN A 43 -5.89 18.99 -16.42
N MET A 44 -4.83 18.66 -15.71
CA MET A 44 -3.46 19.09 -16.05
C MET A 44 -2.99 18.43 -17.36
N PRO A 45 -2.75 19.21 -18.45
CA PRO A 45 -2.64 18.64 -19.79
C PRO A 45 -1.33 17.85 -20.02
N SER A 46 -0.27 18.17 -19.30
CA SER A 46 1.04 17.54 -19.46
C SER A 46 1.38 16.54 -18.36
N LEU A 47 0.49 16.30 -17.40
CA LEU A 47 0.77 15.48 -16.24
C LEU A 47 1.01 14.01 -16.64
N ARG A 48 2.19 13.48 -16.29
CA ARG A 48 2.62 12.10 -16.59
C ARG A 48 2.95 11.30 -15.35
N ALA A 49 3.37 11.97 -14.28
CA ALA A 49 3.70 11.34 -13.01
C ALA A 49 2.95 12.04 -11.87
N LEU A 50 2.26 11.25 -11.07
CA LEU A 50 1.46 11.72 -9.93
C LEU A 50 1.80 10.89 -8.70
N HIS A 51 2.23 11.58 -7.63
CA HIS A 51 2.44 10.99 -6.33
C HIS A 51 1.54 11.68 -5.30
N LEU A 52 0.73 10.90 -4.61
CA LEU A 52 -0.25 11.33 -3.62
C LEU A 52 0.02 10.62 -2.30
N GLU A 53 0.42 11.35 -1.28
CA GLU A 53 0.71 10.80 0.04
C GLU A 53 -0.02 11.56 1.13
N ASN A 54 -0.76 10.82 1.97
CA ASN A 54 -1.44 11.38 3.15
C ASN A 54 -2.34 12.57 2.81
N LEU A 55 -3.28 12.36 1.88
CA LEU A 55 -4.28 13.36 1.50
C LEU A 55 -5.52 13.23 2.38
N ARG A 56 -5.50 13.86 3.54
CA ARG A 56 -6.63 13.83 4.46
C ARG A 56 -7.83 14.57 3.87
N GLY A 57 -8.98 13.89 3.82
CA GLY A 57 -10.21 14.41 3.23
C GLY A 57 -10.47 13.93 1.80
N VAL A 58 -9.51 13.18 1.19
CA VAL A 58 -9.70 12.56 -0.12
C VAL A 58 -9.92 11.06 0.05
N GLU A 59 -11.06 10.56 -0.43
CA GLU A 59 -11.39 9.13 -0.49
C GLU A 59 -11.78 8.73 -1.92
N ASP A 60 -12.35 9.67 -2.68
CA ASP A 60 -12.72 9.46 -4.08
C ASP A 60 -11.57 9.84 -5.02
N PHE A 61 -10.99 8.83 -5.66
CA PHE A 61 -9.96 8.97 -6.70
C PHE A 61 -10.54 8.85 -8.12
N GLY A 62 -11.86 8.68 -8.25
CA GLY A 62 -12.59 8.58 -9.52
C GLY A 62 -12.29 9.69 -10.53
N PRO A 63 -12.14 10.97 -10.12
CA PRO A 63 -11.77 12.05 -11.05
C PRO A 63 -10.48 11.79 -11.83
N LEU A 64 -9.53 11.00 -11.31
CA LEU A 64 -8.29 10.65 -12.01
C LEU A 64 -8.53 9.82 -13.29
N SER A 65 -9.72 9.27 -13.48
CA SER A 65 -10.12 8.60 -14.75
C SER A 65 -9.94 9.49 -15.98
N LYS A 66 -9.93 10.81 -15.81
CA LYS A 66 -9.71 11.79 -16.89
C LYS A 66 -8.22 12.07 -17.15
N ALA A 67 -7.32 11.66 -16.26
CA ALA A 67 -5.87 11.89 -16.38
C ALA A 67 -5.20 10.86 -17.30
N ARG A 68 -5.72 10.64 -18.51
CA ARG A 68 -5.31 9.59 -19.46
C ARG A 68 -3.88 9.65 -19.94
N GLN A 69 -3.14 10.74 -19.63
CA GLN A 69 -1.73 10.89 -19.97
C GLN A 69 -0.79 10.35 -18.91
N LEU A 70 -1.33 9.96 -17.73
CA LEU A 70 -0.52 9.41 -16.66
C LEU A 70 0.23 8.15 -17.08
N ARG A 71 1.51 8.13 -16.71
CA ARG A 71 2.42 6.99 -16.86
C ARG A 71 2.81 6.41 -15.50
N HIS A 72 2.89 7.25 -14.49
CA HIS A 72 3.26 6.83 -13.15
C HIS A 72 2.21 7.33 -12.14
N LEU A 73 1.67 6.42 -11.35
CA LEU A 73 0.73 6.74 -10.28
C LEU A 73 1.18 6.08 -8.99
N SER A 74 1.31 6.88 -7.95
CA SER A 74 1.57 6.41 -6.59
C SER A 74 0.54 7.00 -5.65
N ILE A 75 -0.18 6.14 -4.93
CA ILE A 75 -1.13 6.53 -3.87
C ILE A 75 -0.70 5.83 -2.60
N ARG A 76 -0.45 6.60 -1.54
CA ARG A 76 0.01 6.02 -0.29
C ARG A 76 -0.44 6.80 0.93
N GLY A 77 -0.59 6.07 2.01
CA GLY A 77 -0.67 6.63 3.35
C GLY A 77 0.71 6.73 3.98
N THR A 78 0.73 6.81 5.30
CA THR A 78 1.93 6.86 6.13
C THR A 78 1.89 5.75 7.18
N LEU A 79 2.92 5.64 8.01
CA LEU A 79 2.93 4.66 9.11
C LEU A 79 1.81 4.89 10.12
N ASP A 80 1.43 6.15 10.32
CA ASP A 80 0.43 6.55 11.32
C ASP A 80 -0.98 6.69 10.74
N TRP A 81 -1.11 6.67 9.42
CA TRP A 81 -2.40 6.88 8.77
C TRP A 81 -2.48 6.18 7.40
N THR A 82 -3.50 5.37 7.22
CA THR A 82 -3.77 4.69 5.96
C THR A 82 -4.69 5.53 5.08
N GLN A 83 -4.28 5.76 3.81
CA GLN A 83 -5.07 6.51 2.83
C GLN A 83 -6.34 5.72 2.46
N PRO A 84 -7.55 6.20 2.78
CA PRO A 84 -8.77 5.57 2.29
C PRO A 84 -8.89 5.77 0.78
N VAL A 85 -9.30 4.71 0.07
CA VAL A 85 -9.60 4.73 -1.37
C VAL A 85 -10.92 4.02 -1.58
N GLN A 86 -11.91 4.75 -2.09
CA GLN A 86 -13.28 4.27 -2.26
C GLN A 86 -13.34 3.10 -3.24
N ASP A 87 -12.74 3.26 -4.41
CA ASP A 87 -12.61 2.21 -5.42
C ASP A 87 -11.42 2.47 -6.35
N PHE A 88 -11.16 1.52 -7.26
CA PHE A 88 -10.07 1.57 -8.23
C PHE A 88 -10.57 1.53 -9.69
N ALA A 89 -11.86 1.76 -9.92
CA ALA A 89 -12.47 1.72 -11.27
C ALA A 89 -11.81 2.73 -12.22
N PHE A 90 -11.33 3.86 -11.71
CA PHE A 90 -10.63 4.90 -12.47
C PHE A 90 -9.39 4.38 -13.19
N LEU A 91 -8.74 3.31 -12.69
CA LEU A 91 -7.56 2.72 -13.32
C LEU A 91 -7.86 2.20 -14.73
N ALA A 92 -9.09 1.75 -15.02
CA ALA A 92 -9.44 1.19 -16.33
C ALA A 92 -9.21 2.16 -17.50
N THR A 93 -9.19 3.46 -17.23
CA THR A 93 -9.02 4.51 -18.26
C THR A 93 -7.59 5.00 -18.41
N LEU A 94 -6.69 4.60 -17.52
CA LEU A 94 -5.28 5.03 -17.51
C LEU A 94 -4.41 4.16 -18.42
N GLU A 95 -4.81 3.99 -19.67
CA GLU A 95 -4.20 3.07 -20.65
C GLU A 95 -2.70 3.28 -20.90
N LYS A 96 -2.17 4.45 -20.51
CA LYS A 96 -0.73 4.78 -20.67
C LYS A 96 0.07 4.51 -19.40
N LEU A 97 -0.56 3.97 -18.36
CA LEU A 97 0.11 3.75 -17.08
C LEU A 97 1.21 2.67 -17.21
N GLU A 98 2.42 3.05 -16.82
CA GLU A 98 3.61 2.22 -16.86
C GLU A 98 4.03 1.77 -15.45
N ALA A 99 3.70 2.55 -14.42
CA ALA A 99 3.99 2.19 -13.03
C ALA A 99 2.81 2.53 -12.11
N LEU A 100 2.41 1.55 -11.29
CA LEU A 100 1.39 1.68 -10.26
C LEU A 100 1.97 1.32 -8.91
N ARG A 101 1.86 2.23 -7.92
CA ARG A 101 2.27 1.99 -6.54
C ARG A 101 1.15 2.29 -5.57
N LEU A 102 0.79 1.29 -4.75
CA LEU A 102 -0.26 1.37 -3.74
C LEU A 102 0.31 0.90 -2.40
N TRP A 103 0.43 1.82 -1.45
CA TRP A 103 1.09 1.54 -0.18
C TRP A 103 0.38 2.20 0.99
N GLN A 104 0.22 1.50 2.13
CA GLN A 104 -0.51 2.03 3.28
C GLN A 104 -1.90 2.58 2.92
N ILE A 105 -2.66 1.79 2.18
CA ILE A 105 -4.02 2.12 1.73
C ILE A 105 -5.04 1.32 2.53
N ARG A 106 -6.16 1.94 2.82
CA ARG A 106 -7.38 1.29 3.26
C ARG A 106 -8.34 1.20 2.09
N CYS A 107 -8.37 0.05 1.42
CA CYS A 107 -9.31 -0.21 0.35
C CYS A 107 -10.73 -0.34 0.92
N LEU A 108 -11.66 0.48 0.43
CA LEU A 108 -13.08 0.49 0.80
C LEU A 108 -13.94 -0.30 -0.21
N ALA A 109 -13.42 -0.61 -1.40
CA ALA A 109 -14.09 -1.40 -2.40
C ALA A 109 -14.27 -2.86 -1.97
N SER A 110 -15.32 -3.51 -2.48
CA SER A 110 -15.47 -4.95 -2.42
C SER A 110 -14.45 -5.65 -3.33
N SER A 111 -14.06 -6.88 -2.98
CA SER A 111 -13.19 -7.70 -3.82
C SER A 111 -13.98 -8.34 -4.98
N PRO A 112 -13.39 -8.46 -6.17
CA PRO A 112 -12.04 -8.05 -6.54
C PRO A 112 -11.93 -6.54 -6.84
N ALA A 113 -11.16 -5.83 -6.02
CA ALA A 113 -11.02 -4.38 -6.10
C ALA A 113 -10.11 -3.91 -7.26
N LEU A 114 -9.16 -4.76 -7.67
CA LEU A 114 -8.16 -4.44 -8.69
C LEU A 114 -8.55 -4.88 -10.11
N ILE A 115 -9.78 -5.35 -10.33
CA ILE A 115 -10.22 -5.84 -11.65
C ILE A 115 -10.00 -4.81 -12.78
N ALA A 116 -10.13 -3.52 -12.50
CA ALA A 116 -9.88 -2.46 -13.46
C ALA A 116 -8.40 -2.37 -13.88
N ALA A 117 -7.50 -2.69 -12.98
CA ALA A 117 -6.06 -2.64 -13.23
C ALA A 117 -5.57 -3.77 -14.15
N THR A 118 -6.31 -4.88 -14.27
CA THR A 118 -5.96 -5.98 -15.20
C THR A 118 -5.96 -5.55 -16.67
N ARG A 119 -6.59 -4.41 -16.98
CA ARG A 119 -6.68 -3.85 -18.35
C ARG A 119 -5.48 -3.00 -18.74
N LEU A 120 -4.57 -2.72 -17.83
CA LEU A 120 -3.43 -1.79 -18.03
C LEU A 120 -2.29 -2.45 -18.81
N LYS A 121 -2.40 -2.50 -20.13
CA LYS A 121 -1.47 -3.23 -21.01
C LYS A 121 -0.04 -2.64 -21.11
N LYS A 122 0.18 -1.43 -20.57
CA LYS A 122 1.49 -0.76 -20.61
C LYS A 122 2.24 -0.80 -19.28
N LEU A 123 1.70 -1.48 -18.27
CA LEU A 123 2.38 -1.63 -17.00
C LEU A 123 3.73 -2.34 -17.17
N LYS A 124 4.72 -1.82 -16.47
CA LYS A 124 6.09 -2.34 -16.37
C LYS A 124 6.46 -2.63 -14.93
N HIS A 125 5.87 -1.87 -14.00
CA HIS A 125 6.15 -1.98 -12.57
C HIS A 125 4.86 -1.89 -11.75
N ILE A 126 4.70 -2.82 -10.83
CA ILE A 126 3.62 -2.86 -9.86
C ILE A 126 4.22 -2.96 -8.46
N GLY A 127 3.90 -2.00 -7.61
CA GLY A 127 4.29 -2.00 -6.21
C GLY A 127 3.05 -1.94 -5.32
N ILE A 128 2.53 -3.08 -4.89
CA ILE A 128 1.36 -3.17 -4.02
C ILE A 128 1.76 -3.85 -2.72
N ALA A 129 1.47 -3.22 -1.58
CA ALA A 129 1.76 -3.83 -0.30
C ALA A 129 0.92 -5.12 -0.10
N PRO A 130 1.48 -6.18 0.49
CA PRO A 130 0.89 -7.53 0.49
C PRO A 130 -0.36 -7.69 1.37
N ASN A 131 -0.74 -6.68 2.13
CA ASN A 131 -1.83 -6.72 3.12
C ASN A 131 -2.99 -5.74 2.83
N ILE A 132 -3.05 -5.14 1.64
CA ILE A 132 -4.06 -4.13 1.28
C ILE A 132 -5.34 -4.76 0.75
N PHE A 133 -5.20 -5.74 -0.15
CA PHE A 133 -6.30 -6.35 -0.90
C PHE A 133 -6.52 -7.81 -0.49
N GLN A 134 -7.63 -8.38 -0.92
CA GLN A 134 -7.86 -9.83 -0.77
C GLN A 134 -6.89 -10.63 -1.65
N THR A 135 -6.65 -11.88 -1.33
CA THR A 135 -5.72 -12.76 -2.03
C THR A 135 -6.02 -12.86 -3.53
N ILE A 136 -7.30 -12.89 -3.90
CA ILE A 136 -7.75 -12.94 -5.30
C ILE A 136 -7.31 -11.72 -6.12
N ASP A 137 -7.24 -10.53 -5.51
CA ASP A 137 -6.80 -9.32 -6.21
C ASP A 137 -5.34 -9.44 -6.68
N TYR A 138 -4.48 -10.04 -5.87
CA TYR A 138 -3.08 -10.29 -6.23
C TYR A 138 -2.96 -11.36 -7.31
N ALA A 139 -3.76 -12.43 -7.24
CA ALA A 139 -3.79 -13.48 -8.26
C ALA A 139 -4.23 -12.93 -9.61
N LEU A 140 -5.27 -12.09 -9.66
CA LEU A 140 -5.70 -11.40 -10.88
C LEU A 140 -4.61 -10.52 -11.48
N MET A 141 -3.86 -9.79 -10.66
CA MET A 141 -2.76 -8.96 -11.13
C MET A 141 -1.61 -9.79 -11.70
N GLU A 142 -1.25 -10.91 -11.06
CA GLU A 142 -0.23 -11.83 -11.53
C GLU A 142 -0.58 -12.45 -12.89
N ILE A 143 -1.84 -12.89 -13.07
CA ILE A 143 -2.32 -13.50 -14.32
C ILE A 143 -2.42 -12.47 -15.45
N ALA A 144 -2.94 -11.27 -15.14
CA ALA A 144 -3.11 -10.24 -16.15
C ALA A 144 -1.78 -9.63 -16.62
N HIS A 145 -0.75 -9.71 -15.79
CA HIS A 145 0.55 -9.05 -15.99
C HIS A 145 1.73 -9.98 -15.66
N PRO A 146 1.84 -11.17 -16.28
CA PRO A 146 2.81 -12.21 -15.90
C PRO A 146 4.27 -11.76 -16.01
N ASP A 147 4.57 -10.84 -16.93
CA ASP A 147 5.92 -10.34 -17.21
C ASP A 147 6.22 -8.97 -16.56
N VAL A 148 5.27 -8.45 -15.76
CA VAL A 148 5.42 -7.14 -15.13
C VAL A 148 6.13 -7.28 -13.79
N ASP A 149 7.16 -6.47 -13.59
CA ASP A 149 7.89 -6.43 -12.32
C ASP A 149 6.96 -6.10 -11.15
N GLY A 150 7.00 -6.95 -10.11
CA GLY A 150 6.16 -6.84 -8.92
C GLY A 150 4.72 -7.35 -9.08
N ALA A 151 4.30 -7.86 -10.25
CA ALA A 151 3.00 -8.48 -10.42
C ALA A 151 2.94 -9.85 -9.72
N LYS A 152 4.00 -10.65 -9.89
CA LYS A 152 4.12 -11.94 -9.20
C LYS A 152 4.34 -11.74 -7.71
N GLN A 153 3.48 -12.35 -6.92
CA GLN A 153 3.54 -12.24 -5.47
C GLN A 153 4.04 -13.54 -4.83
N VAL A 154 4.64 -13.41 -3.66
CA VAL A 154 5.01 -14.55 -2.82
C VAL A 154 3.90 -14.72 -1.77
N PRO A 155 3.08 -15.79 -1.88
CA PRO A 155 1.91 -15.95 -1.00
C PRO A 155 2.27 -16.10 0.46
N VAL A 156 3.43 -16.68 0.77
CA VAL A 156 3.95 -16.80 2.14
C VAL A 156 5.40 -16.38 2.17
N GLN A 157 5.66 -15.23 2.78
CA GLN A 157 7.02 -14.75 2.97
C GLN A 157 7.56 -15.22 4.32
N VAL A 158 8.82 -15.63 4.34
CA VAL A 158 9.56 -15.85 5.57
C VAL A 158 10.31 -14.58 5.90
N SER A 159 9.98 -13.98 7.03
CA SER A 159 10.67 -12.78 7.50
C SER A 159 11.29 -13.03 8.87
N ALA A 160 12.49 -12.53 9.08
CA ALA A 160 13.02 -12.43 10.42
C ALA A 160 12.14 -11.43 11.19
N SER A 161 11.54 -11.86 12.28
CA SER A 161 10.83 -10.93 13.14
C SER A 161 11.84 -10.02 13.81
N ARG A 162 11.51 -8.76 13.80
CA ARG A 162 12.33 -7.77 14.47
C ARG A 162 11.83 -7.43 15.86
N TYR A 163 10.56 -7.77 16.17
CA TYR A 163 9.95 -7.38 17.42
C TYR A 163 8.92 -8.42 17.87
N LEU A 164 9.18 -9.07 19.00
CA LEU A 164 8.16 -9.78 19.74
C LEU A 164 7.45 -8.80 20.68
N PRO A 165 6.12 -8.89 20.83
CA PRO A 165 5.45 -8.17 21.91
C PRO A 165 6.06 -8.63 23.24
N LEU A 166 6.31 -7.69 24.15
CA LEU A 166 6.68 -8.03 25.53
C LEU A 166 5.63 -8.97 26.13
N PRO A 167 6.03 -9.85 27.09
CA PRO A 167 5.06 -10.63 27.84
C PRO A 167 3.94 -9.76 28.37
N VAL A 168 2.72 -10.27 28.36
CA VAL A 168 1.47 -9.51 28.59
C VAL A 168 1.51 -8.69 29.88
N ASP A 169 2.18 -9.20 30.90
CA ASP A 169 2.29 -8.54 32.20
C ASP A 169 3.15 -7.28 32.15
N ASP A 170 4.22 -7.28 31.35
CA ASP A 170 5.11 -6.13 31.18
C ASP A 170 4.57 -5.10 30.16
N ILE A 171 3.72 -5.52 29.19
CA ILE A 171 3.03 -4.61 28.27
C ILE A 171 1.98 -3.78 29.00
N ARG A 172 1.25 -4.41 29.92
CA ARG A 172 0.23 -3.75 30.74
C ARG A 172 0.82 -2.91 31.87
N SER A 173 2.05 -3.19 32.27
CA SER A 173 2.75 -2.39 33.26
C SER A 173 3.16 -1.06 32.64
N LYS A 174 2.74 0.05 33.23
CA LYS A 174 3.23 1.40 32.88
C LYS A 174 4.64 1.63 33.43
N LEU A 175 5.47 0.58 33.43
CA LEU A 175 6.84 0.65 33.96
C LEU A 175 7.69 1.61 33.12
N PRO A 176 8.56 2.38 33.75
CA PRO A 176 9.55 3.21 33.07
C PRO A 176 10.47 2.39 32.15
N LYS A 177 10.98 3.02 31.10
CA LYS A 177 11.83 2.37 30.08
C LYS A 177 13.08 1.73 30.67
N ASP A 178 13.70 2.39 31.63
CA ASP A 178 14.88 1.94 32.36
C ASP A 178 14.63 0.66 33.17
N VAL A 179 13.47 0.58 33.83
CA VAL A 179 13.06 -0.61 34.59
C VAL A 179 12.80 -1.78 33.64
N ILE A 180 12.13 -1.54 32.51
CA ILE A 180 11.91 -2.60 31.51
C ILE A 180 13.25 -3.06 30.92
N LYS A 181 14.15 -2.13 30.60
CA LYS A 181 15.44 -2.47 30.04
C LYS A 181 16.37 -3.20 31.02
N ALA A 182 16.22 -2.94 32.32
CA ALA A 182 16.93 -3.69 33.35
C ALA A 182 16.45 -5.14 33.48
N ARG A 183 15.15 -5.39 33.27
CA ARG A 183 14.54 -6.73 33.32
C ARG A 183 14.73 -7.50 32.00
N HIS A 184 14.73 -6.77 30.87
CA HIS A 184 14.78 -7.28 29.51
C HIS A 184 15.80 -6.47 28.71
N PRO A 185 17.13 -6.76 28.88
CA PRO A 185 18.19 -6.03 28.18
C PRO A 185 18.05 -6.06 26.65
N GLU A 186 17.44 -7.12 26.12
CA GLU A 186 17.14 -7.36 24.71
C GLU A 186 16.06 -6.47 24.13
N VAL A 187 15.30 -5.76 24.99
CA VAL A 187 14.17 -4.93 24.53
C VAL A 187 14.65 -3.74 23.72
N VAL A 188 14.06 -3.58 22.55
CA VAL A 188 14.23 -2.40 21.70
C VAL A 188 13.00 -1.52 21.80
N PHE A 189 13.20 -0.25 22.11
CA PHE A 189 12.13 0.75 22.12
C PHE A 189 12.11 1.47 20.79
N THR A 190 10.98 1.39 20.10
CA THR A 190 10.72 2.15 18.87
C THR A 190 9.62 3.16 19.12
N TYR A 191 9.42 4.07 18.18
CA TYR A 191 8.28 4.99 18.23
C TYR A 191 6.92 4.28 18.07
N GLN A 192 6.91 3.06 17.51
CA GLN A 192 5.70 2.23 17.37
C GLN A 192 5.37 1.39 18.61
N GLY A 193 6.26 1.36 19.58
CA GLY A 193 6.04 0.58 20.80
C GLY A 193 7.30 -0.08 21.37
N ARG A 194 7.03 -0.99 22.28
CA ARG A 194 8.05 -1.76 23.00
C ARG A 194 8.03 -3.18 22.47
N GLY A 195 9.19 -3.72 22.12
CA GLY A 195 9.30 -5.10 21.65
C GLY A 195 10.67 -5.69 21.95
N ILE A 196 10.74 -6.99 21.95
CA ILE A 196 11.97 -7.75 22.03
C ILE A 196 12.42 -8.03 20.60
N MET A 197 13.67 -7.74 20.30
CA MET A 197 14.26 -8.17 19.05
C MET A 197 14.71 -9.62 19.21
N ASP A 198 14.07 -10.53 18.50
CA ASP A 198 14.43 -11.93 18.53
C ASP A 198 15.11 -12.29 17.20
N PRO A 199 16.45 -12.47 17.20
CA PRO A 199 17.18 -12.85 16.01
C PRO A 199 16.99 -14.32 15.60
N GLU A 200 16.46 -15.16 16.50
CA GLU A 200 16.37 -16.60 16.28
C GLU A 200 15.01 -17.05 15.73
N HIS A 201 13.98 -16.20 15.84
CA HIS A 201 12.65 -16.56 15.37
C HIS A 201 12.35 -15.96 13.98
N THR A 202 11.93 -16.84 13.10
CA THR A 202 11.38 -16.47 11.80
C THR A 202 9.85 -16.51 11.84
N TYR A 203 9.20 -15.74 10.97
CA TYR A 203 7.76 -15.61 10.90
C TYR A 203 7.28 -15.81 9.47
N TYR A 204 6.12 -16.40 9.34
CA TYR A 204 5.36 -16.41 8.11
C TYR A 204 4.49 -15.16 8.03
N ALA A 205 4.69 -14.35 6.99
CA ALA A 205 3.82 -13.26 6.59
C ALA A 205 3.00 -13.71 5.37
N PHE A 206 1.69 -13.69 5.50
CA PHE A 206 0.76 -14.20 4.49
C PHE A 206 0.24 -13.06 3.62
N LEU A 207 0.14 -13.31 2.32
CA LEU A 207 -0.44 -12.39 1.36
C LEU A 207 -1.95 -12.26 1.59
N GLY A 208 -2.47 -11.04 1.56
CA GLY A 208 -3.89 -10.76 1.65
C GLY A 208 -4.29 -9.95 2.88
N LYS A 209 -5.39 -9.20 2.72
CA LYS A 209 -5.97 -8.35 3.76
C LYS A 209 -6.44 -9.17 4.96
N GLY A 210 -6.09 -8.70 6.15
CA GLY A 210 -6.49 -9.34 7.41
C GLY A 210 -5.67 -10.57 7.80
N GLN A 211 -4.69 -10.96 7.00
CA GLN A 211 -3.79 -12.07 7.34
C GLN A 211 -2.87 -11.69 8.50
N ARG A 212 -2.64 -12.66 9.38
CA ARG A 212 -1.80 -12.48 10.57
C ARG A 212 -0.42 -13.03 10.32
N ILE A 213 0.59 -12.33 10.80
CA ILE A 213 1.95 -12.86 10.89
C ILE A 213 1.99 -13.88 12.04
N ILE A 214 2.55 -15.06 11.80
CA ILE A 214 2.68 -16.12 12.81
C ILE A 214 4.13 -16.60 12.93
N PRO A 215 4.62 -16.92 14.15
CA PRO A 215 5.94 -17.50 14.32
C PRO A 215 6.06 -18.86 13.60
N CYS A 216 7.18 -19.11 12.93
CA CYS A 216 7.41 -20.37 12.20
C CYS A 216 7.44 -21.61 13.11
N ASN A 217 7.83 -21.43 14.38
CA ASN A 217 7.83 -22.49 15.40
C ASN A 217 6.45 -22.71 16.05
N TYR A 218 5.43 -21.94 15.66
CA TYR A 218 4.08 -22.15 16.19
C TYR A 218 3.51 -23.50 15.72
N LYS A 219 2.81 -24.21 16.63
CA LYS A 219 2.36 -25.61 16.44
C LYS A 219 1.61 -25.88 15.12
N THR A 220 0.93 -24.87 14.58
CA THR A 220 0.16 -24.99 13.32
C THR A 220 0.78 -24.19 12.16
N ALA A 221 1.99 -23.66 12.32
CA ALA A 221 2.58 -22.73 11.34
C ALA A 221 2.81 -23.40 9.98
N ALA A 222 3.37 -24.60 9.96
CA ALA A 222 3.61 -25.36 8.72
C ALA A 222 2.29 -25.65 7.98
N GLN A 223 1.29 -26.15 8.69
CA GLN A 223 -0.03 -26.41 8.11
C GLN A 223 -0.67 -25.15 7.53
N ARG A 224 -0.61 -24.02 8.23
CA ARG A 224 -1.16 -22.75 7.73
C ARG A 224 -0.42 -22.24 6.50
N ARG A 225 0.90 -22.42 6.46
CA ARG A 225 1.70 -22.09 5.29
C ARG A 225 1.23 -22.87 4.06
N GLU A 226 1.10 -24.20 4.19
CA GLU A 226 0.65 -25.07 3.11
C GLU A 226 -0.78 -24.73 2.66
N GLN A 227 -1.69 -24.53 3.60
CA GLN A 227 -3.07 -24.14 3.30
C GLN A 227 -3.15 -22.80 2.56
N HIS A 228 -2.36 -21.82 2.98
CA HIS A 228 -2.36 -20.51 2.33
C HIS A 228 -1.73 -20.55 0.94
N GLN A 229 -0.67 -21.34 0.75
CA GLN A 229 -0.08 -21.57 -0.57
C GLN A 229 -1.10 -22.24 -1.50
N ALA A 230 -1.73 -23.33 -1.07
CA ALA A 230 -2.75 -24.01 -1.86
C ALA A 230 -3.93 -23.09 -2.21
N HIS A 231 -4.40 -22.30 -1.25
CA HIS A 231 -5.45 -21.32 -1.50
C HIS A 231 -5.04 -20.29 -2.58
N TYR A 232 -3.80 -19.81 -2.57
CA TYR A 232 -3.32 -18.90 -3.60
C TYR A 232 -3.24 -19.57 -4.98
N ASP A 233 -2.77 -20.82 -5.01
CA ASP A 233 -2.68 -21.60 -6.25
C ASP A 233 -4.08 -21.87 -6.84
N ASP A 234 -5.09 -22.13 -6.00
CA ASP A 234 -6.49 -22.24 -6.40
C ASP A 234 -7.00 -20.92 -7.00
N MET A 235 -6.71 -19.77 -6.36
CA MET A 235 -7.08 -18.46 -6.89
C MET A 235 -6.45 -18.17 -8.25
N LEU A 236 -5.19 -18.60 -8.46
CA LEU A 236 -4.54 -18.49 -9.77
C LEU A 236 -5.23 -19.35 -10.84
N GLN A 237 -5.79 -20.49 -10.47
CA GLN A 237 -6.55 -21.35 -11.39
C GLN A 237 -7.92 -20.75 -11.71
N GLU A 238 -8.65 -20.27 -10.72
CA GLU A 238 -9.96 -19.64 -10.90
C GLU A 238 -9.92 -18.34 -11.72
N ALA A 239 -8.82 -17.61 -11.61
CA ALA A 239 -8.64 -16.32 -12.28
C ALA A 239 -8.17 -16.45 -13.74
N ARG A 240 -7.80 -17.65 -14.21
CA ARG A 240 -7.44 -17.97 -15.62
C ARG A 240 -8.66 -18.18 -16.50
#